data_5294b9bcf1d6c8e0aea886e214b4006a
#
_entry.id   5294b9bcf1d6c8e0aea886e214b4006a
#
_cell.length_a   1.000
_cell.length_b   1.000
_cell.length_c   1.000
_cell.angle_alpha   90.00
_cell.angle_beta   90.00
_cell.angle_gamma   90.00
#
_symmetry.space_group_name_H-M   'P 1'
#
loop_
_entity.id
_entity.type
_entity.pdbx_description
1 polymer ?
#
loop_
_entity_poly.entity_id
_entity_poly.type
_entity_poly.pdbx_seq_one_letter_code
_entity_poly.pdbx_strand_id
1 'polypeptide(L)'
;KKYPNLHVVELNEDDIKAHDKKLALTLGIKGAKYEHLLLTDADCIPGDNRWIASMARNFSNEKEIVIGYGPYKKTSGLLNKLIRFDTYFIGVQYLSFSLAGNTYMGIGRNLAYTKTLFFRNKGFASQYHIQSGDDDLFINKVATKQNTVVELHQSSFTYSDPKTTVGAWIKQKRRHLTTAKHYKTAHKLLLGLGSLSQYLFF
;
A
#
# COMPACT_ATOMS: atom_id res chain seq x y z
N LYS A 1 4.57 -29.16 -11.47
CA LYS A 1 3.97 -28.06 -10.67
C LYS A 1 2.74 -27.53 -11.41
N LYS A 2 1.59 -27.36 -10.70
CA LYS A 2 0.33 -26.85 -11.31
C LYS A 2 0.50 -25.43 -11.89
N TYR A 3 1.42 -24.65 -11.32
CA TYR A 3 1.72 -23.27 -11.74
C TYR A 3 3.24 -23.13 -11.92
N PRO A 4 3.78 -23.18 -13.13
CA PRO A 4 5.22 -23.18 -13.38
C PRO A 4 5.90 -21.85 -13.01
N ASN A 5 5.15 -20.74 -13.03
CA ASN A 5 5.66 -19.41 -12.71
C ASN A 5 5.50 -19.04 -11.22
N LEU A 6 4.96 -19.94 -10.40
CA LEU A 6 4.85 -19.74 -8.95
C LEU A 6 6.16 -20.15 -8.26
N HIS A 7 6.82 -19.19 -7.64
CA HIS A 7 7.97 -19.40 -6.78
C HIS A 7 7.57 -19.11 -5.33
N VAL A 8 7.81 -20.09 -4.46
CA VAL A 8 7.54 -19.97 -3.01
C VAL A 8 8.87 -19.66 -2.33
N VAL A 9 8.90 -18.64 -1.50
CA VAL A 9 10.00 -18.33 -0.59
C VAL A 9 9.54 -18.73 0.81
N GLU A 10 10.17 -19.74 1.37
CA GLU A 10 9.87 -20.24 2.71
C GLU A 10 10.72 -19.52 3.76
N LEU A 11 10.12 -19.22 4.89
CA LEU A 11 10.79 -18.68 6.07
C LEU A 11 11.00 -19.82 7.07
N ASN A 12 12.18 -19.88 7.70
CA ASN A 12 12.41 -20.79 8.81
C ASN A 12 11.65 -20.30 10.06
N GLU A 13 11.19 -21.23 10.89
CA GLU A 13 10.42 -20.91 12.11
C GLU A 13 11.20 -19.99 13.08
N ASP A 14 12.53 -20.08 13.12
CA ASP A 14 13.39 -19.24 13.95
C ASP A 14 13.43 -17.76 13.51
N ASP A 15 13.15 -17.48 12.22
CA ASP A 15 13.11 -16.13 11.66
C ASP A 15 11.77 -15.40 11.92
N ILE A 16 10.75 -16.12 12.40
CA ILE A 16 9.35 -15.66 12.45
C ILE A 16 9.04 -14.74 13.67
N LYS A 17 9.95 -14.54 14.61
CA LYS A 17 9.59 -14.06 15.96
C LYS A 17 9.25 -12.56 16.13
N ALA A 18 9.52 -11.65 15.21
CA ALA A 18 9.25 -10.23 15.49
C ALA A 18 8.83 -9.33 14.29
N HIS A 19 9.17 -9.66 13.04
CA HIS A 19 8.98 -8.76 11.90
C HIS A 19 8.58 -9.49 10.61
N ASP A 20 7.72 -10.46 10.71
CA ASP A 20 7.43 -11.49 9.72
C ASP A 20 7.11 -10.95 8.32
N LYS A 21 6.22 -9.93 8.23
CA LYS A 21 5.80 -9.41 6.91
C LYS A 21 6.93 -8.70 6.17
N LYS A 22 7.74 -7.88 6.84
CA LYS A 22 8.84 -7.16 6.19
C LYS A 22 9.98 -8.08 5.76
N LEU A 23 10.27 -9.09 6.58
CA LEU A 23 11.27 -10.10 6.23
C LEU A 23 10.81 -10.92 5.04
N ALA A 24 9.58 -11.47 5.09
CA ALA A 24 8.99 -12.24 4.01
C ALA A 24 8.96 -11.43 2.69
N LEU A 25 8.54 -10.16 2.77
CA LEU A 25 8.49 -9.27 1.61
C LEU A 25 9.91 -8.97 1.07
N THR A 26 10.88 -8.73 1.94
CA THR A 26 12.28 -8.50 1.54
C THR A 26 12.86 -9.71 0.82
N LEU A 27 12.63 -10.91 1.32
CA LEU A 27 13.09 -12.15 0.69
C LEU A 27 12.37 -12.41 -0.63
N GLY A 28 11.06 -12.15 -0.69
CA GLY A 28 10.28 -12.21 -1.93
C GLY A 28 10.81 -11.25 -3.00
N ILE A 29 11.10 -10.00 -2.61
CA ILE A 29 11.68 -8.98 -3.49
C ILE A 29 13.08 -9.41 -3.95
N LYS A 30 13.93 -9.92 -3.04
CA LYS A 30 15.26 -10.41 -3.38
C LYS A 30 15.19 -11.55 -4.38
N GLY A 31 14.28 -12.51 -4.18
CA GLY A 31 14.05 -13.65 -5.06
C GLY A 31 13.31 -13.33 -6.36
N ALA A 32 12.69 -12.15 -6.48
CA ALA A 32 11.97 -11.76 -7.69
C ALA A 32 12.91 -11.69 -8.89
N LYS A 33 12.49 -12.25 -10.01
CA LYS A 33 13.27 -12.33 -11.26
C LYS A 33 13.34 -10.98 -11.98
N TYR A 34 12.26 -10.21 -11.92
CA TYR A 34 12.09 -9.01 -12.74
C TYR A 34 12.24 -7.72 -11.92
N GLU A 35 12.53 -6.64 -12.62
CA GLU A 35 12.76 -5.31 -12.04
C GLU A 35 11.47 -4.68 -11.50
N HIS A 36 10.36 -4.79 -12.22
CA HIS A 36 9.08 -4.22 -11.83
C HIS A 36 8.35 -5.18 -10.91
N LEU A 37 8.04 -4.71 -9.72
CA LEU A 37 7.36 -5.45 -8.67
C LEU A 37 5.93 -4.93 -8.54
N LEU A 38 4.96 -5.83 -8.55
CA LEU A 38 3.56 -5.52 -8.25
C LEU A 38 3.15 -6.30 -7.01
N LEU A 39 2.81 -5.56 -5.96
CA LEU A 39 2.50 -6.08 -4.64
C LEU A 39 1.01 -6.07 -4.39
N THR A 40 0.54 -7.10 -3.73
CA THR A 40 -0.83 -7.20 -3.23
C THR A 40 -0.84 -8.03 -1.95
N ASP A 41 -1.81 -7.78 -1.07
CA ASP A 41 -2.00 -8.62 0.11
C ASP A 41 -2.63 -9.97 -0.29
N ALA A 42 -2.36 -11.02 0.48
CA ALA A 42 -2.80 -12.38 0.17
C ALA A 42 -4.34 -12.56 0.19
N ASP A 43 -5.07 -11.65 0.84
CA ASP A 43 -6.53 -11.61 0.90
C ASP A 43 -7.17 -10.72 -0.18
N CYS A 44 -6.37 -10.23 -1.12
CA CYS A 44 -6.83 -9.37 -2.21
C CYS A 44 -7.03 -10.15 -3.51
N ILE A 45 -8.05 -9.74 -4.26
CA ILE A 45 -8.37 -10.29 -5.58
C ILE A 45 -8.39 -9.15 -6.60
N PRO A 46 -7.64 -9.26 -7.71
CA PRO A 46 -7.77 -8.31 -8.83
C PRO A 46 -9.19 -8.26 -9.36
N GLY A 47 -9.70 -7.07 -9.61
CA GLY A 47 -11.04 -6.87 -10.14
C GLY A 47 -11.19 -7.13 -11.64
N ASP A 48 -10.07 -7.17 -12.37
CA ASP A 48 -10.03 -7.33 -13.82
C ASP A 48 -8.76 -8.13 -14.19
N ASN A 49 -8.85 -8.92 -15.27
CA ASN A 49 -7.71 -9.67 -15.81
C ASN A 49 -6.60 -8.77 -16.39
N ARG A 50 -6.88 -7.51 -16.64
CA ARG A 50 -5.91 -6.49 -17.08
C ARG A 50 -5.18 -5.79 -15.94
N TRP A 51 -5.39 -6.19 -14.68
CA TRP A 51 -4.78 -5.56 -13.51
C TRP A 51 -3.27 -5.38 -13.65
N ILE A 52 -2.54 -6.44 -13.98
CA ILE A 52 -1.08 -6.39 -14.18
C ILE A 52 -0.72 -5.40 -15.28
N ALA A 53 -1.38 -5.47 -16.42
CA ALA A 53 -1.11 -4.59 -17.56
C ALA A 53 -1.42 -3.13 -17.23
N SER A 54 -2.52 -2.86 -16.50
CA SER A 54 -2.91 -1.52 -16.08
C SER A 54 -1.92 -0.89 -15.11
N MET A 55 -1.35 -1.66 -14.19
CA MET A 55 -0.32 -1.17 -13.29
C MET A 55 1.03 -1.02 -14.04
N ALA A 56 1.43 -2.02 -14.81
CA ALA A 56 2.75 -2.09 -15.44
C ALA A 56 2.98 -1.00 -16.48
N ARG A 57 1.96 -0.58 -17.25
CA ARG A 57 2.09 0.48 -18.28
C ARG A 57 2.55 1.83 -17.77
N ASN A 58 2.46 2.05 -16.45
CA ASN A 58 2.81 3.31 -15.81
C ASN A 58 4.30 3.45 -15.49
N PHE A 59 5.07 2.36 -15.58
CA PHE A 59 6.51 2.44 -15.38
C PHE A 59 7.22 3.10 -16.57
N SER A 60 8.24 3.89 -16.29
CA SER A 60 9.16 4.48 -17.26
C SER A 60 10.53 4.65 -16.61
N ASN A 61 11.51 5.21 -17.32
CA ASN A 61 12.82 5.49 -16.76
C ASN A 61 12.78 6.40 -15.53
N GLU A 62 11.78 7.28 -15.44
CA GLU A 62 11.60 8.21 -14.32
C GLU A 62 10.56 7.71 -13.32
N LYS A 63 9.56 6.94 -13.76
CA LYS A 63 8.43 6.49 -12.92
C LYS A 63 8.72 5.11 -12.34
N GLU A 64 9.17 5.12 -11.10
CA GLU A 64 9.58 3.91 -10.36
C GLU A 64 8.51 3.41 -9.37
N ILE A 65 7.47 4.22 -9.10
CA ILE A 65 6.39 3.91 -8.15
C ILE A 65 5.04 4.10 -8.82
N VAL A 66 4.18 3.11 -8.70
CA VAL A 66 2.77 3.19 -9.15
C VAL A 66 1.87 2.96 -7.95
N ILE A 67 1.07 3.99 -7.63
CA ILE A 67 0.10 3.95 -6.52
C ILE A 67 -1.27 3.59 -7.10
N GLY A 68 -1.82 2.46 -6.66
CA GLY A 68 -3.16 2.01 -7.04
C GLY A 68 -4.21 2.18 -5.94
N TYR A 69 -5.46 1.88 -6.26
CA TYR A 69 -6.58 1.87 -5.32
C TYR A 69 -7.04 0.45 -5.01
N GLY A 70 -7.33 0.17 -3.73
CA GLY A 70 -7.76 -1.14 -3.25
C GLY A 70 -9.03 -1.03 -2.40
N PRO A 71 -10.23 -1.01 -3.00
CA PRO A 71 -11.49 -0.97 -2.26
C PRO A 71 -11.81 -2.29 -1.56
N TYR A 72 -12.74 -2.24 -0.60
CA TYR A 72 -13.37 -3.44 -0.06
C TYR A 72 -14.57 -3.88 -0.91
N LYS A 73 -14.81 -5.18 -0.96
CA LYS A 73 -15.99 -5.76 -1.59
C LYS A 73 -17.28 -5.21 -1.00
N LYS A 74 -18.28 -5.01 -1.84
CA LYS A 74 -19.61 -4.63 -1.41
C LYS A 74 -20.33 -5.85 -0.84
N THR A 75 -20.71 -5.77 0.44
CA THR A 75 -21.58 -6.72 1.12
C THR A 75 -22.75 -5.98 1.77
N SER A 76 -23.72 -6.69 2.30
CA SER A 76 -24.84 -6.12 3.04
C SER A 76 -24.40 -5.51 4.39
N GLY A 77 -25.24 -4.63 4.96
CA GLY A 77 -25.11 -4.10 6.30
C GLY A 77 -24.43 -2.73 6.39
N LEU A 78 -24.72 -2.03 7.50
CA LEU A 78 -24.24 -0.67 7.75
C LEU A 78 -22.72 -0.63 7.94
N LEU A 79 -22.15 -1.62 8.64
CA LEU A 79 -20.72 -1.69 8.86
C LEU A 79 -19.93 -1.73 7.54
N ASN A 80 -20.40 -2.53 6.56
CA ASN A 80 -19.74 -2.57 5.25
C ASN A 80 -19.80 -1.21 4.54
N LYS A 81 -20.94 -0.52 4.62
CA LYS A 81 -21.07 0.84 4.05
C LYS A 81 -20.08 1.81 4.70
N LEU A 82 -19.92 1.77 6.03
CA LEU A 82 -18.98 2.60 6.77
C LEU A 82 -17.52 2.27 6.41
N ILE A 83 -17.14 1.00 6.36
CA ILE A 83 -15.79 0.56 5.99
C ILE A 83 -15.46 1.01 4.56
N ARG A 84 -16.40 0.87 3.63
CA ARG A 84 -16.19 1.28 2.24
C ARG A 84 -16.11 2.79 2.09
N PHE A 85 -16.96 3.54 2.80
CA PHE A 85 -16.90 5.01 2.83
C PHE A 85 -15.56 5.51 3.37
N ASP A 86 -15.12 4.99 4.53
CA ASP A 86 -13.84 5.30 5.14
C ASP A 86 -12.66 4.99 4.20
N THR A 87 -12.70 3.83 3.55
CA THR A 87 -11.65 3.44 2.59
C THR A 87 -11.65 4.32 1.34
N TYR A 88 -12.83 4.68 0.84
CA TYR A 88 -12.96 5.61 -0.28
C TYR A 88 -12.40 6.99 0.08
N PHE A 89 -12.75 7.51 1.25
CA PHE A 89 -12.29 8.80 1.74
C PHE A 89 -10.75 8.86 1.88
N ILE A 90 -10.16 7.83 2.49
CA ILE A 90 -8.70 7.69 2.58
C ILE A 90 -8.09 7.55 1.18
N GLY A 91 -8.75 6.80 0.29
CA GLY A 91 -8.35 6.64 -1.10
C GLY A 91 -8.27 7.98 -1.83
N VAL A 92 -9.34 8.77 -1.78
CA VAL A 92 -9.37 10.12 -2.35
C VAL A 92 -8.22 10.97 -1.79
N GLN A 93 -7.98 10.92 -0.48
CA GLN A 93 -6.94 11.71 0.16
C GLN A 93 -5.55 11.33 -0.38
N TYR A 94 -5.08 10.07 -0.24
CA TYR A 94 -3.70 9.75 -0.62
C TYR A 94 -3.47 9.81 -2.14
N LEU A 95 -4.48 9.48 -2.95
CA LEU A 95 -4.37 9.58 -4.41
C LEU A 95 -4.30 11.04 -4.87
N SER A 96 -5.14 11.93 -4.31
CA SER A 96 -5.10 13.37 -4.61
C SER A 96 -3.78 14.01 -4.19
N PHE A 97 -3.26 13.67 -3.00
CA PHE A 97 -1.93 14.13 -2.57
C PHE A 97 -0.84 13.65 -3.52
N SER A 98 -0.91 12.39 -3.97
CA SER A 98 0.05 11.85 -4.93
C SER A 98 -0.03 12.54 -6.29
N LEU A 99 -1.22 12.83 -6.80
CA LEU A 99 -1.43 13.60 -8.03
C LEU A 99 -0.89 15.02 -7.91
N ALA A 100 -1.00 15.63 -6.73
CA ALA A 100 -0.42 16.94 -6.43
C ALA A 100 1.11 16.91 -6.23
N GLY A 101 1.74 15.73 -6.30
CA GLY A 101 3.19 15.56 -6.13
C GLY A 101 3.65 15.43 -4.67
N ASN A 102 2.71 15.26 -3.73
CA ASN A 102 2.98 15.13 -2.30
C ASN A 102 2.59 13.72 -1.79
N THR A 103 3.13 12.69 -2.42
CA THR A 103 2.85 11.29 -2.07
C THR A 103 3.32 11.00 -0.65
N TYR A 104 2.39 10.73 0.27
CA TYR A 104 2.71 10.44 1.66
C TYR A 104 2.52 8.98 2.06
N MET A 105 1.80 8.20 1.27
CA MET A 105 1.62 6.77 1.49
C MET A 105 1.26 6.02 0.20
N GLY A 106 1.43 4.72 0.23
CA GLY A 106 0.81 3.75 -0.66
C GLY A 106 0.07 2.71 0.18
N ILE A 107 -0.68 1.83 -0.43
CA ILE A 107 -1.38 0.73 0.23
C ILE A 107 -0.86 -0.61 -0.29
N GLY A 108 -0.47 -1.52 0.59
CA GLY A 108 0.08 -2.84 0.24
C GLY A 108 -0.86 -3.72 -0.59
N ARG A 109 -2.15 -3.39 -0.60
CA ARG A 109 -3.15 -4.08 -1.41
C ARG A 109 -3.00 -3.84 -2.91
N ASN A 110 -2.42 -2.70 -3.32
CA ASN A 110 -2.28 -2.33 -4.73
C ASN A 110 -1.17 -1.31 -4.93
N LEU A 111 0.06 -1.78 -4.92
CA LEU A 111 1.25 -0.96 -4.96
C LEU A 111 2.29 -1.60 -5.88
N ALA A 112 2.93 -0.79 -6.72
CA ALA A 112 4.04 -1.28 -7.53
C ALA A 112 5.25 -0.37 -7.40
N TYR A 113 6.44 -0.95 -7.44
CA TYR A 113 7.70 -0.20 -7.48
C TYR A 113 8.82 -1.05 -8.07
N THR A 114 9.94 -0.40 -8.38
CA THR A 114 11.10 -1.08 -8.94
C THR A 114 11.95 -1.75 -7.85
N LYS A 115 12.54 -2.90 -8.18
CA LYS A 115 13.48 -3.61 -7.32
C LYS A 115 14.71 -2.74 -6.99
N THR A 116 15.20 -2.01 -7.98
CA THR A 116 16.31 -1.05 -7.83
C THR A 116 15.98 0.04 -6.83
N LEU A 117 14.78 0.65 -6.89
CA LEU A 117 14.33 1.65 -5.90
C LEU A 117 14.37 1.08 -4.47
N PHE A 118 13.88 -0.15 -4.30
CA PHE A 118 13.85 -0.80 -3.00
C PHE A 118 15.25 -0.96 -2.40
N PHE A 119 16.19 -1.54 -3.14
CA PHE A 119 17.54 -1.78 -2.64
C PHE A 119 18.39 -0.50 -2.52
N ARG A 120 18.25 0.45 -3.45
CA ARG A 120 18.91 1.77 -3.39
C ARG A 120 18.57 2.51 -2.10
N ASN A 121 17.36 2.33 -1.58
CA ASN A 121 16.90 2.95 -0.34
C ASN A 121 17.07 2.05 0.90
N LYS A 122 17.84 0.95 0.80
CA LYS A 122 18.08 -0.03 1.88
C LYS A 122 16.79 -0.70 2.39
N GLY A 123 15.80 -0.85 1.51
CA GLY A 123 14.52 -1.49 1.82
C GLY A 123 13.88 -0.97 3.11
N PHE A 124 13.49 -1.89 3.99
CA PHE A 124 12.84 -1.58 5.26
C PHE A 124 13.80 -1.34 6.43
N ALA A 125 15.13 -1.25 6.21
CA ALA A 125 16.12 -1.22 7.32
C ALA A 125 15.85 -0.11 8.34
N SER A 126 15.49 1.11 7.90
CA SER A 126 15.23 2.25 8.80
C SER A 126 13.94 2.13 9.63
N GLN A 127 13.04 1.24 9.27
CA GLN A 127 11.72 1.05 9.89
C GLN A 127 11.48 -0.41 10.31
N TYR A 128 12.55 -1.20 10.41
CA TYR A 128 12.45 -2.63 10.72
C TYR A 128 11.85 -2.87 12.11
N HIS A 129 12.14 -1.99 13.06
CA HIS A 129 11.62 -2.02 14.44
C HIS A 129 10.12 -1.65 14.57
N ILE A 130 9.50 -1.13 13.50
CA ILE A 130 8.07 -0.78 13.49
C ILE A 130 7.29 -1.98 12.94
N GLN A 131 6.31 -2.49 13.66
CA GLN A 131 5.56 -3.70 13.29
C GLN A 131 4.78 -3.57 11.96
N SER A 132 4.41 -2.35 11.54
CA SER A 132 3.70 -2.02 10.28
C SER A 132 4.56 -1.09 9.43
N GLY A 133 4.06 -0.60 8.30
CA GLY A 133 4.75 0.41 7.50
C GLY A 133 5.59 -0.13 6.34
N ASP A 134 5.36 -1.37 5.96
CA ASP A 134 5.97 -1.97 4.77
C ASP A 134 5.52 -1.31 3.46
N ASP A 135 4.35 -0.70 3.46
CA ASP A 135 3.78 0.04 2.35
C ASP A 135 3.87 1.56 2.56
N ASP A 136 3.16 2.08 3.54
CA ASP A 136 3.00 3.52 3.76
C ASP A 136 4.31 4.22 4.15
N LEU A 137 5.07 3.69 5.11
CA LEU A 137 6.34 4.31 5.54
C LEU A 137 7.43 4.19 4.48
N PHE A 138 7.47 3.06 3.77
CA PHE A 138 8.42 2.92 2.66
C PHE A 138 8.13 3.97 1.59
N ILE A 139 6.90 4.08 1.13
CA ILE A 139 6.49 5.08 0.15
C ILE A 139 6.69 6.50 0.69
N ASN A 140 6.32 6.78 1.94
CA ASN A 140 6.56 8.07 2.56
C ASN A 140 8.03 8.51 2.46
N LYS A 141 8.95 7.55 2.62
CA LYS A 141 10.41 7.80 2.55
C LYS A 141 10.90 8.08 1.12
N VAL A 142 10.46 7.26 0.14
CA VAL A 142 11.11 7.17 -1.18
C VAL A 142 10.36 7.89 -2.30
N ALA A 143 9.06 8.18 -2.11
CA ALA A 143 8.25 8.83 -3.13
C ALA A 143 8.63 10.30 -3.34
N THR A 144 8.64 10.71 -4.60
CA THR A 144 8.80 12.07 -5.09
C THR A 144 7.79 12.34 -6.20
N LYS A 145 7.59 13.60 -6.54
CA LYS A 145 6.75 14.01 -7.68
C LYS A 145 7.25 13.40 -9.01
N GLN A 146 8.56 13.29 -9.15
CA GLN A 146 9.19 12.78 -10.38
C GLN A 146 9.04 11.29 -10.53
N ASN A 147 9.27 10.51 -9.45
CA ASN A 147 9.32 9.05 -9.55
C ASN A 147 7.99 8.35 -9.30
N THR A 148 6.92 9.06 -8.98
CA THR A 148 5.62 8.47 -8.61
C THR A 148 4.55 8.79 -9.64
N VAL A 149 3.68 7.83 -9.90
CA VAL A 149 2.48 7.95 -10.74
C VAL A 149 1.30 7.26 -10.05
N VAL A 150 0.10 7.75 -10.32
CA VAL A 150 -1.17 7.22 -9.79
C VAL A 150 -1.92 6.51 -10.91
N GLU A 151 -2.36 5.28 -10.66
CA GLU A 151 -3.21 4.53 -11.57
C GLU A 151 -4.65 4.48 -11.03
N LEU A 152 -5.60 5.08 -11.74
CA LEU A 152 -6.99 5.24 -11.34
C LEU A 152 -7.98 4.43 -12.19
N HIS A 153 -7.51 3.78 -13.26
CA HIS A 153 -8.41 3.01 -14.10
C HIS A 153 -8.99 1.83 -13.34
N GLN A 154 -10.29 1.60 -13.45
CA GLN A 154 -11.00 0.57 -12.69
C GLN A 154 -10.41 -0.85 -12.87
N SER A 155 -9.84 -1.15 -14.06
CA SER A 155 -9.16 -2.42 -14.31
C SER A 155 -7.90 -2.64 -13.46
N SER A 156 -7.37 -1.59 -12.80
CA SER A 156 -6.24 -1.70 -11.88
C SER A 156 -6.64 -1.98 -10.44
N PHE A 157 -7.92 -2.03 -10.10
CA PHE A 157 -8.35 -2.17 -8.71
C PHE A 157 -8.19 -3.59 -8.19
N THR A 158 -7.82 -3.70 -6.92
CA THR A 158 -7.84 -4.96 -6.14
C THR A 158 -8.88 -4.87 -5.04
N TYR A 159 -9.59 -5.96 -4.80
CA TYR A 159 -10.65 -6.01 -3.81
C TYR A 159 -10.28 -6.95 -2.67
N SER A 160 -10.48 -6.53 -1.43
CA SER A 160 -10.35 -7.37 -0.23
C SER A 160 -11.68 -7.51 0.50
N ASP A 161 -11.79 -8.55 1.32
CA ASP A 161 -12.97 -8.77 2.15
C ASP A 161 -12.96 -7.79 3.34
N PRO A 162 -14.10 -7.11 3.63
CA PRO A 162 -14.20 -6.21 4.76
C PRO A 162 -14.22 -6.97 6.08
N LYS A 163 -13.85 -6.30 7.18
CA LYS A 163 -14.04 -6.85 8.53
C LYS A 163 -15.54 -7.00 8.83
N THR A 164 -15.90 -8.08 9.49
CA THR A 164 -17.30 -8.45 9.78
C THR A 164 -17.81 -7.91 11.11
N THR A 165 -16.92 -7.40 11.97
CA THR A 165 -17.28 -6.81 13.26
C THR A 165 -16.64 -5.44 13.46
N VAL A 166 -17.33 -4.56 14.18
CA VAL A 166 -16.83 -3.21 14.53
C VAL A 166 -15.51 -3.30 15.30
N GLY A 167 -15.41 -4.22 16.26
CA GLY A 167 -14.19 -4.39 17.06
C GLY A 167 -12.97 -4.77 16.21
N ALA A 168 -13.13 -5.69 15.24
CA ALA A 168 -12.07 -6.07 14.34
C ALA A 168 -11.66 -4.92 13.42
N TRP A 169 -12.62 -4.12 12.95
CA TRP A 169 -12.36 -2.94 12.15
C TRP A 169 -11.60 -1.85 12.94
N ILE A 170 -12.04 -1.53 14.16
CA ILE A 170 -11.35 -0.57 15.04
C ILE A 170 -9.90 -1.04 15.33
N LYS A 171 -9.70 -2.33 15.63
CA LYS A 171 -8.36 -2.90 15.85
C LYS A 171 -7.47 -2.70 14.62
N GLN A 172 -8.00 -2.94 13.41
CA GLN A 172 -7.30 -2.70 12.15
C GLN A 172 -6.93 -1.21 11.99
N LYS A 173 -7.87 -0.30 12.24
CA LYS A 173 -7.65 1.16 12.14
C LYS A 173 -6.58 1.64 13.11
N ARG A 174 -6.64 1.19 14.38
CA ARG A 174 -5.61 1.52 15.38
C ARG A 174 -4.22 1.11 14.92
N ARG A 175 -4.08 -0.09 14.34
CA ARG A 175 -2.79 -0.55 13.78
C ARG A 175 -2.30 0.37 12.66
N HIS A 176 -3.16 0.79 11.73
CA HIS A 176 -2.77 1.70 10.65
C HIS A 176 -2.36 3.08 11.16
N LEU A 177 -3.02 3.58 12.21
CA LEU A 177 -2.68 4.89 12.78
C LEU A 177 -1.31 4.91 13.49
N THR A 178 -0.75 3.76 13.87
CA THR A 178 0.56 3.72 14.55
C THR A 178 1.71 4.17 13.66
N THR A 179 1.57 4.12 12.34
CA THR A 179 2.61 4.52 11.38
C THR A 179 2.64 6.03 11.14
N ALA A 180 1.50 6.72 11.25
CA ALA A 180 1.37 8.14 10.92
C ALA A 180 2.34 9.05 11.70
N LYS A 181 2.70 8.69 12.95
CA LYS A 181 3.69 9.41 13.76
C LYS A 181 5.09 9.44 13.14
N HIS A 182 5.41 8.48 12.27
CA HIS A 182 6.70 8.33 11.61
C HIS A 182 6.76 8.99 10.21
N TYR A 183 5.67 9.59 9.73
CA TYR A 183 5.68 10.31 8.45
C TYR A 183 6.58 11.54 8.51
N LYS A 184 7.06 11.98 7.34
CA LYS A 184 7.79 13.25 7.20
C LYS A 184 6.98 14.40 7.81
N THR A 185 7.64 15.34 8.48
CA THR A 185 6.98 16.47 9.17
C THR A 185 6.07 17.26 8.23
N ALA A 186 6.51 17.53 7.00
CA ALA A 186 5.69 18.20 5.99
C ALA A 186 4.37 17.46 5.71
N HIS A 187 4.42 16.12 5.60
CA HIS A 187 3.22 15.32 5.38
C HIS A 187 2.29 15.34 6.59
N LYS A 188 2.83 15.31 7.82
CA LYS A 188 2.03 15.44 9.05
C LYS A 188 1.32 16.79 9.11
N LEU A 189 2.00 17.87 8.77
CA LEU A 189 1.40 19.21 8.72
C LEU A 189 0.29 19.31 7.66
N LEU A 190 0.54 18.83 6.45
CA LEU A 190 -0.47 18.81 5.39
C LEU A 190 -1.71 17.99 5.76
N LEU A 191 -1.52 16.81 6.33
CA LEU A 191 -2.62 15.97 6.80
C LEU A 191 -3.39 16.63 7.96
N GLY A 192 -2.68 17.28 8.89
CA GLY A 192 -3.30 18.05 9.97
C GLY A 192 -4.12 19.23 9.48
N LEU A 193 -3.59 20.01 8.52
CA LEU A 193 -4.33 21.10 7.88
C LEU A 193 -5.55 20.60 7.12
N GLY A 194 -5.45 19.47 6.40
CA GLY A 194 -6.58 18.84 5.74
C GLY A 194 -7.67 18.43 6.73
N SER A 195 -7.31 17.82 7.85
CA SER A 195 -8.25 17.45 8.91
C SER A 195 -8.90 18.67 9.57
N LEU A 196 -8.12 19.71 9.83
CA LEU A 196 -8.62 20.97 10.39
C LEU A 196 -9.60 21.66 9.42
N SER A 197 -9.27 21.73 8.13
CA SER A 197 -10.16 22.28 7.10
C SER A 197 -11.52 21.57 7.06
N GLN A 198 -11.52 20.24 7.17
CA GLN A 198 -12.77 19.47 7.22
C GLN A 198 -13.58 19.78 8.48
N TYR A 199 -12.91 19.86 9.64
CA TYR A 199 -13.57 20.21 10.91
C TYR A 199 -14.18 21.60 10.90
N LEU A 200 -13.53 22.57 10.24
CA LEU A 200 -14.04 23.93 10.12
C LEU A 200 -15.16 24.09 9.08
N PHE A 201 -15.30 23.15 8.17
CA PHE A 201 -16.34 23.17 7.15
C PHE A 201 -17.71 22.65 7.67
N PHE A 202 -17.70 21.73 8.63
CA PHE A 202 -18.90 21.15 9.27
C PHE A 202 -19.13 21.74 10.66
#